data_603b24eb7a1c9d72b8144b9dcf61a1c0
#
_entry.id   603b24eb7a1c9d72b8144b9dcf61a1c0
#
_cell.length_a   1.000
_cell.length_b   1.000
_cell.length_c   1.000
_cell.angle_alpha   90.00
_cell.angle_beta   90.00
_cell.angle_gamma   90.00
#
_symmetry.space_group_name_H-M   'P 1'
#
loop_
_entity.id
_entity.type
_entity.pdbx_description
1 polymer ?
#
loop_
_entity_poly.entity_id
_entity_poly.type
_entity_poly.pdbx_seq_one_letter_code
_entity_poly.pdbx_strand_id
1 'polypeptide(L)'
;MAIFTAAQATDGGWTWAQTAALIVPFIALFGAFLTYALNQRAVRKERRAKTFAEALTAVEEYLEMPYRIRRRPKSSSAVRQQLTDEVSGLLARMAFHQAWLQIEASEVAGPYATLVATARAEAGAQMSLAWQQPPITSDGGMNLGVPYPRDRSNAVRATCLEMMRRHL
;
A
#
# COMPACT_ATOMS: atom_id res chain seq x y z
N MET A 1 46.19 -77.11 19.87
CA MET A 1 46.41 -75.73 19.51
C MET A 1 45.03 -75.12 19.37
N ALA A 2 44.51 -74.50 20.44
CA ALA A 2 43.17 -73.94 20.51
C ALA A 2 43.27 -72.46 20.35
N ILE A 3 42.68 -71.91 19.28
CA ILE A 3 42.61 -70.46 19.00
C ILE A 3 41.37 -69.93 19.70
N PHE A 4 41.55 -69.22 20.79
CA PHE A 4 40.49 -68.47 21.43
C PHE A 4 40.27 -67.13 20.64
N THR A 5 39.17 -67.06 19.92
CA THR A 5 38.71 -65.89 19.29
C THR A 5 37.94 -65.06 20.38
N ALA A 6 38.55 -63.96 20.87
CA ALA A 6 37.89 -63.06 21.78
C ALA A 6 36.82 -62.34 21.01
N ALA A 7 35.55 -62.52 21.33
CA ALA A 7 34.45 -61.74 20.89
C ALA A 7 34.57 -60.36 21.57
N GLN A 8 34.87 -59.30 20.79
CA GLN A 8 34.75 -57.90 21.26
C GLN A 8 33.26 -57.63 21.46
N ALA A 9 32.87 -57.50 22.71
CA ALA A 9 31.59 -56.91 23.08
C ALA A 9 31.62 -55.45 22.66
N THR A 10 30.90 -55.11 21.62
CA THR A 10 30.61 -53.71 21.28
C THR A 10 29.66 -53.18 22.35
N ASP A 11 30.18 -52.42 23.29
CA ASP A 11 29.41 -51.63 24.23
C ASP A 11 28.51 -50.67 23.41
N GLY A 12 27.23 -51.07 23.28
CA GLY A 12 26.18 -50.28 22.57
C GLY A 12 25.73 -49.05 23.37
N GLY A 13 26.68 -48.39 24.00
CA GLY A 13 26.39 -47.13 24.71
C GLY A 13 26.06 -46.00 23.72
N TRP A 14 24.97 -45.33 23.98
CA TRP A 14 24.57 -44.15 23.24
C TRP A 14 25.69 -43.09 23.26
N THR A 15 26.24 -42.75 22.09
CA THR A 15 27.37 -41.82 21.99
C THR A 15 26.90 -40.39 21.78
N TRP A 16 27.70 -39.41 22.24
CA TRP A 16 27.46 -37.98 21.99
C TRP A 16 27.29 -37.66 20.50
N ALA A 17 28.01 -38.33 19.64
CA ALA A 17 27.89 -38.20 18.19
C ALA A 17 26.48 -38.56 17.67
N GLN A 18 25.83 -39.57 18.24
CA GLN A 18 24.46 -39.96 17.89
C GLN A 18 23.46 -38.94 18.36
N THR A 19 23.66 -38.36 19.55
CA THR A 19 22.85 -37.24 20.07
C THR A 19 22.98 -35.99 19.20
N ALA A 20 24.22 -35.65 18.82
CA ALA A 20 24.47 -34.50 17.94
C ALA A 20 23.87 -34.71 16.55
N ALA A 21 23.96 -35.92 15.99
CA ALA A 21 23.36 -36.24 14.68
C ALA A 21 21.83 -36.07 14.66
N LEU A 22 21.16 -36.27 15.80
CA LEU A 22 19.72 -36.02 15.91
C LEU A 22 19.40 -34.55 16.16
N ILE A 23 20.14 -33.87 17.03
CA ILE A 23 19.82 -32.50 17.45
C ILE A 23 20.12 -31.47 16.35
N VAL A 24 21.24 -31.64 15.61
CA VAL A 24 21.67 -30.65 14.58
C VAL A 24 20.63 -30.47 13.49
N PRO A 25 19.99 -31.50 12.92
CA PRO A 25 18.91 -31.31 11.94
C PRO A 25 17.69 -30.56 12.49
N PHE A 26 17.33 -30.79 13.76
CA PHE A 26 16.23 -30.08 14.39
C PHE A 26 16.52 -28.59 14.58
N ILE A 27 17.75 -28.24 14.98
CA ILE A 27 18.18 -26.83 15.09
C ILE A 27 18.17 -26.17 13.70
N ALA A 28 18.67 -26.86 12.67
CA ALA A 28 18.67 -26.36 11.29
C ALA A 28 17.23 -26.15 10.76
N LEU A 29 16.33 -27.09 10.97
CA LEU A 29 14.92 -26.97 10.61
C LEU A 29 14.22 -25.84 11.34
N PHE A 30 14.46 -25.71 12.65
CA PHE A 30 13.91 -24.61 13.45
C PHE A 30 14.42 -23.25 12.97
N GLY A 31 15.72 -23.12 12.69
CA GLY A 31 16.32 -21.91 12.13
C GLY A 31 15.73 -21.55 10.76
N ALA A 32 15.58 -22.53 9.87
CA ALA A 32 14.95 -22.34 8.56
C ALA A 32 13.48 -21.92 8.69
N PHE A 33 12.72 -22.56 9.58
CA PHE A 33 11.33 -22.20 9.86
C PHE A 33 11.19 -20.76 10.41
N LEU A 34 12.04 -20.39 11.36
CA LEU A 34 12.04 -19.04 11.93
C LEU A 34 12.37 -17.99 10.88
N THR A 35 13.40 -18.23 10.06
CA THR A 35 13.78 -17.35 8.95
C THR A 35 12.64 -17.23 7.94
N TYR A 36 11.99 -18.32 7.58
CA TYR A 36 10.84 -18.31 6.70
C TYR A 36 9.67 -17.49 7.28
N ALA A 37 9.34 -17.71 8.56
CA ALA A 37 8.25 -16.99 9.24
C ALA A 37 8.51 -15.47 9.31
N LEU A 38 9.74 -15.06 9.62
CA LEU A 38 10.15 -13.65 9.65
C LEU A 38 10.09 -13.03 8.25
N ASN A 39 10.59 -13.73 7.23
CA ASN A 39 10.52 -13.27 5.85
C ASN A 39 9.08 -13.10 5.37
N GLN A 40 8.20 -14.05 5.68
CA GLN A 40 6.77 -13.96 5.34
C GLN A 40 6.08 -12.76 6.00
N ARG A 41 6.44 -12.43 7.25
CA ARG A 41 5.93 -11.24 7.93
C ARG A 41 6.43 -9.96 7.24
N ALA A 42 7.71 -9.89 6.88
CA ALA A 42 8.29 -8.75 6.18
C ALA A 42 7.61 -8.53 4.81
N VAL A 43 7.42 -9.57 4.02
CA VAL A 43 6.75 -9.52 2.72
C VAL A 43 5.29 -9.05 2.86
N ARG A 44 4.55 -9.54 3.86
CA ARG A 44 3.16 -9.09 4.10
C ARG A 44 3.11 -7.63 4.50
N LYS A 45 4.02 -7.18 5.35
CA LYS A 45 4.13 -5.78 5.77
C LYS A 45 4.44 -4.87 4.57
N GLU A 46 5.38 -5.26 3.72
CA GLU A 46 5.74 -4.53 2.50
C GLU A 46 4.56 -4.42 1.54
N ARG A 47 3.84 -5.52 1.28
CA ARG A 47 2.65 -5.52 0.43
C ARG A 47 1.57 -4.57 0.96
N ARG A 48 1.30 -4.59 2.28
CA ARG A 48 0.34 -3.67 2.89
C ARG A 48 0.79 -2.22 2.75
N ALA A 49 2.05 -1.93 3.04
CA ALA A 49 2.60 -0.58 2.89
C ALA A 49 2.46 -0.05 1.46
N LYS A 50 2.76 -0.89 0.46
CA LYS A 50 2.58 -0.56 -0.95
C LYS A 50 1.12 -0.24 -1.28
N THR A 51 0.17 -1.09 -0.86
CA THR A 51 -1.25 -0.86 -1.13
C THR A 51 -1.77 0.39 -0.43
N PHE A 52 -1.34 0.67 0.79
CA PHE A 52 -1.68 1.91 1.48
C PHE A 52 -1.15 3.15 0.75
N ALA A 53 0.08 3.09 0.25
CA ALA A 53 0.66 4.16 -0.56
C ALA A 53 -0.11 4.38 -1.86
N GLU A 54 -0.47 3.31 -2.58
CA GLU A 54 -1.26 3.38 -3.81
C GLU A 54 -2.67 3.94 -3.56
N ALA A 55 -3.30 3.55 -2.45
CA ALA A 55 -4.61 4.08 -2.05
C ALA A 55 -4.55 5.59 -1.79
N LEU A 56 -3.54 6.07 -1.08
CA LEU A 56 -3.33 7.49 -0.83
C LEU A 56 -2.98 8.25 -2.11
N THR A 57 -2.15 7.67 -2.98
CA THR A 57 -1.81 8.26 -4.28
C THR A 57 -3.04 8.49 -5.12
N ALA A 58 -3.98 7.55 -5.19
CA ALA A 58 -5.22 7.71 -5.93
C ALA A 58 -6.06 8.91 -5.43
N VAL A 59 -6.08 9.14 -4.11
CA VAL A 59 -6.76 10.29 -3.52
C VAL A 59 -6.05 11.61 -3.84
N GLU A 60 -4.70 11.64 -3.73
CA GLU A 60 -3.92 12.84 -4.06
C GLU A 60 -4.04 13.22 -5.54
N GLU A 61 -4.00 12.25 -6.44
CA GLU A 61 -4.22 12.50 -7.87
C GLU A 61 -5.64 13.04 -8.14
N TYR A 62 -6.65 12.56 -7.42
CA TYR A 62 -8.00 13.10 -7.52
C TYR A 62 -8.08 14.55 -7.01
N LEU A 63 -7.41 14.85 -5.90
CA LEU A 63 -7.31 16.21 -5.36
C LEU A 63 -6.51 17.17 -6.28
N GLU A 64 -5.69 16.66 -7.20
CA GLU A 64 -4.99 17.47 -8.22
C GLU A 64 -5.84 17.75 -9.46
N MET A 65 -6.94 17.05 -9.68
CA MET A 65 -7.79 17.20 -10.88
C MET A 65 -8.33 18.62 -11.10
N PRO A 66 -8.74 19.38 -10.08
CA PRO A 66 -9.14 20.78 -10.26
C PRO A 66 -8.07 21.63 -10.95
N TYR A 67 -6.80 21.46 -10.57
CA TYR A 67 -5.67 22.15 -11.19
C TYR A 67 -5.45 21.72 -12.63
N ARG A 68 -5.56 20.43 -12.93
CA ARG A 68 -5.42 19.88 -14.28
C ARG A 68 -6.53 20.42 -15.19
N ILE A 69 -7.77 20.46 -14.71
CA ILE A 69 -8.89 21.07 -15.44
C ILE A 69 -8.66 22.56 -15.65
N ARG A 70 -8.18 23.27 -14.63
CA ARG A 70 -7.92 24.71 -14.72
C ARG A 70 -6.81 25.04 -15.72
N ARG A 71 -5.76 24.20 -15.79
CA ARG A 71 -4.60 24.36 -16.68
C ARG A 71 -4.82 23.81 -18.10
N ARG A 72 -6.04 23.38 -18.45
CA ARG A 72 -6.31 22.86 -19.78
C ARG A 72 -5.97 23.91 -20.87
N PRO A 73 -5.32 23.50 -21.99
CA PRO A 73 -4.91 24.46 -23.04
C PRO A 73 -6.09 24.91 -23.90
N LYS A 74 -7.17 24.14 -23.98
CA LYS A 74 -8.37 24.40 -24.78
C LYS A 74 -9.58 23.67 -24.21
N SER A 75 -10.78 24.12 -24.60
CA SER A 75 -12.06 23.50 -24.20
C SER A 75 -12.70 22.70 -25.35
N SER A 76 -11.92 21.95 -26.13
CA SER A 76 -12.46 21.03 -27.14
C SER A 76 -13.16 19.84 -26.51
N SER A 77 -14.05 19.18 -27.25
CA SER A 77 -14.73 17.94 -26.80
C SER A 77 -13.73 16.87 -26.39
N ALA A 78 -12.70 16.67 -27.19
CA ALA A 78 -11.65 15.67 -26.89
C ALA A 78 -10.93 15.93 -25.57
N VAL A 79 -10.54 17.18 -25.27
CA VAL A 79 -9.89 17.52 -23.99
C VAL A 79 -10.85 17.35 -22.82
N ARG A 80 -12.13 17.74 -22.98
CA ARG A 80 -13.13 17.51 -21.93
C ARG A 80 -13.33 16.02 -21.67
N GLN A 81 -13.46 15.21 -22.71
CA GLN A 81 -13.61 13.78 -22.58
C GLN A 81 -12.40 13.16 -21.89
N GLN A 82 -11.17 13.47 -22.32
CA GLN A 82 -9.95 12.97 -21.70
C GLN A 82 -9.90 13.26 -20.19
N LEU A 83 -10.14 14.51 -19.78
CA LEU A 83 -10.11 14.89 -18.37
C LEU A 83 -11.23 14.22 -17.56
N THR A 84 -12.40 14.00 -18.18
CA THR A 84 -13.51 13.29 -17.54
C THR A 84 -13.19 11.79 -17.37
N ASP A 85 -12.57 11.17 -18.37
CA ASP A 85 -12.13 9.78 -18.29
C ASP A 85 -11.04 9.60 -17.22
N GLU A 86 -10.12 10.57 -17.07
CA GLU A 86 -9.14 10.57 -15.98
C GLU A 86 -9.83 10.62 -14.61
N VAL A 87 -10.80 11.52 -14.41
CA VAL A 87 -11.59 11.60 -13.17
C VAL A 87 -12.29 10.26 -12.89
N SER A 88 -12.93 9.68 -13.91
CA SER A 88 -13.61 8.40 -13.77
C SER A 88 -12.65 7.26 -13.40
N GLY A 89 -11.47 7.23 -14.01
CA GLY A 89 -10.41 6.26 -13.67
C GLY A 89 -9.90 6.39 -12.24
N LEU A 90 -9.76 7.63 -11.75
CA LEU A 90 -9.38 7.90 -10.36
C LEU A 90 -10.46 7.45 -9.37
N LEU A 91 -11.73 7.73 -9.67
CA LEU A 91 -12.85 7.27 -8.85
C LEU A 91 -12.91 5.74 -8.79
N ALA A 92 -12.69 5.05 -9.90
CA ALA A 92 -12.64 3.59 -9.95
C ALA A 92 -11.47 3.04 -9.11
N ARG A 93 -10.28 3.65 -9.19
CA ARG A 93 -9.11 3.25 -8.35
C ARG A 93 -9.37 3.45 -6.87
N MET A 94 -9.96 4.59 -6.47
CA MET A 94 -10.33 4.83 -5.08
C MET A 94 -11.35 3.82 -4.56
N ALA A 95 -12.37 3.48 -5.38
CA ALA A 95 -13.36 2.46 -5.04
C ALA A 95 -12.73 1.07 -4.90
N PHE A 96 -11.80 0.71 -5.80
CA PHE A 96 -11.03 -0.53 -5.72
C PHE A 96 -10.25 -0.62 -4.40
N HIS A 97 -9.48 0.41 -4.05
CA HIS A 97 -8.73 0.43 -2.80
C HIS A 97 -9.64 0.40 -1.57
N GLN A 98 -10.80 1.06 -1.62
CA GLN A 98 -11.77 1.01 -0.52
C GLN A 98 -12.29 -0.41 -0.30
N ALA A 99 -12.66 -1.13 -1.37
CA ALA A 99 -13.09 -2.52 -1.29
C ALA A 99 -11.95 -3.44 -0.80
N TRP A 100 -10.74 -3.23 -1.31
CA TRP A 100 -9.57 -4.00 -0.90
C TRP A 100 -9.28 -3.82 0.60
N LEU A 101 -9.31 -2.57 1.10
CA LEU A 101 -9.11 -2.27 2.52
C LEU A 101 -10.17 -2.90 3.41
N GLN A 102 -11.43 -3.01 2.95
CA GLN A 102 -12.47 -3.71 3.69
C GLN A 102 -12.15 -5.19 3.92
N ILE A 103 -11.45 -5.82 2.97
CA ILE A 103 -11.08 -7.24 3.04
C ILE A 103 -9.81 -7.44 3.88
N GLU A 104 -8.78 -6.64 3.66
CA GLU A 104 -7.43 -6.89 4.16
C GLU A 104 -7.04 -6.07 5.41
N ALA A 105 -7.75 -4.96 5.67
CA ALA A 105 -7.45 -4.01 6.76
C ALA A 105 -8.71 -3.23 7.17
N SER A 106 -9.71 -3.93 7.70
CA SER A 106 -11.04 -3.40 8.01
C SER A 106 -11.01 -2.15 8.90
N GLU A 107 -10.04 -2.04 9.82
CA GLU A 107 -9.88 -0.89 10.71
C GLU A 107 -9.43 0.37 9.95
N VAL A 108 -8.75 0.22 8.82
CA VAL A 108 -8.31 1.33 7.95
C VAL A 108 -9.41 1.73 6.96
N ALA A 109 -10.32 0.81 6.65
CA ALA A 109 -11.35 1.00 5.63
C ALA A 109 -12.28 2.20 5.94
N GLY A 110 -12.72 2.37 7.18
CA GLY A 110 -13.56 3.49 7.61
C GLY A 110 -12.88 4.86 7.46
N PRO A 111 -11.69 5.06 8.06
CA PRO A 111 -10.89 6.27 7.85
C PRO A 111 -10.60 6.57 6.38
N TYR A 112 -10.30 5.58 5.56
CA TYR A 112 -10.07 5.76 4.13
C TYR A 112 -11.35 6.17 3.39
N ALA A 113 -12.49 5.53 3.69
CA ALA A 113 -13.78 5.91 3.11
C ALA A 113 -14.16 7.37 3.43
N THR A 114 -13.87 7.82 4.65
CA THR A 114 -14.07 9.21 5.07
C THR A 114 -13.16 10.16 4.28
N LEU A 115 -11.89 9.78 4.08
CA LEU A 115 -10.94 10.55 3.26
C LEU A 115 -11.42 10.67 1.81
N VAL A 116 -11.86 9.57 1.20
CA VAL A 116 -12.41 9.55 -0.16
C VAL A 116 -13.65 10.46 -0.27
N ALA A 117 -14.58 10.35 0.67
CA ALA A 117 -15.80 11.17 0.67
C ALA A 117 -15.47 12.67 0.81
N THR A 118 -14.54 13.02 1.70
CA THR A 118 -14.10 14.42 1.91
C THR A 118 -13.39 14.97 0.67
N ALA A 119 -12.46 14.20 0.10
CA ALA A 119 -11.74 14.58 -1.11
C ALA A 119 -12.70 14.78 -2.30
N ARG A 120 -13.70 13.90 -2.45
CA ARG A 120 -14.73 14.06 -3.51
C ARG A 120 -15.57 15.32 -3.33
N ALA A 121 -15.93 15.66 -2.10
CA ALA A 121 -16.69 16.88 -1.82
C ALA A 121 -15.88 18.14 -2.13
N GLU A 122 -14.63 18.23 -1.63
CA GLU A 122 -13.77 19.41 -1.82
C GLU A 122 -13.33 19.54 -3.29
N ALA A 123 -12.70 18.52 -3.86
CA ALA A 123 -12.20 18.56 -5.24
C ALA A 123 -13.34 18.61 -6.26
N GLY A 124 -14.47 17.96 -6.02
CA GLY A 124 -15.64 18.00 -6.91
C GLY A 124 -16.19 19.41 -7.07
N ALA A 125 -16.35 20.14 -5.97
CA ALA A 125 -16.75 21.56 -6.01
C ALA A 125 -15.74 22.40 -6.79
N GLN A 126 -14.44 22.19 -6.56
CA GLN A 126 -13.37 22.93 -7.23
C GLN A 126 -13.24 22.58 -8.72
N MET A 127 -13.47 21.31 -9.11
CA MET A 127 -13.55 20.92 -10.52
C MET A 127 -14.69 21.65 -11.24
N SER A 128 -15.86 21.77 -10.61
CA SER A 128 -16.99 22.50 -11.17
C SER A 128 -16.64 23.98 -11.42
N LEU A 129 -15.96 24.62 -10.48
CA LEU A 129 -15.47 25.99 -10.64
C LEU A 129 -14.39 26.08 -11.72
N ALA A 130 -13.48 25.12 -11.79
CA ALA A 130 -12.42 25.09 -12.79
C ALA A 130 -12.96 24.95 -14.23
N TRP A 131 -14.06 24.23 -14.42
CA TRP A 131 -14.71 24.11 -15.72
C TRP A 131 -15.36 25.42 -16.20
N GLN A 132 -15.78 26.28 -15.28
CA GLN A 132 -16.37 27.59 -15.59
C GLN A 132 -15.32 28.62 -16.02
N GLN A 133 -14.05 28.40 -15.68
CA GLN A 133 -12.95 29.30 -16.05
C GLN A 133 -12.51 29.07 -17.50
N PRO A 134 -12.05 30.10 -18.23
CA PRO A 134 -11.49 29.92 -19.57
C PRO A 134 -10.22 29.05 -19.54
N PRO A 135 -9.88 28.37 -20.65
CA PRO A 135 -8.60 27.67 -20.78
C PRO A 135 -7.41 28.60 -20.59
N ILE A 136 -6.29 28.07 -20.13
CA ILE A 136 -5.03 28.81 -20.03
C ILE A 136 -4.26 28.65 -21.33
N THR A 137 -3.98 29.76 -22.00
CA THR A 137 -3.33 29.79 -23.31
C THR A 137 -1.94 30.42 -23.28
N SER A 138 -1.45 30.82 -22.10
CA SER A 138 -0.12 31.43 -21.92
C SER A 138 0.61 30.83 -20.73
N ASP A 139 1.94 30.79 -20.80
CA ASP A 139 2.81 30.26 -19.74
C ASP A 139 2.63 30.99 -18.41
N GLY A 140 2.43 32.30 -18.44
CA GLY A 140 2.18 33.10 -17.23
C GLY A 140 0.92 32.69 -16.46
N GLY A 141 -0.07 32.08 -17.13
CA GLY A 141 -1.27 31.54 -16.49
C GLY A 141 -1.11 30.17 -15.86
N MET A 142 -0.02 29.45 -16.15
CA MET A 142 0.18 28.06 -15.67
C MET A 142 0.40 27.99 -14.15
N ASN A 143 1.02 29.01 -13.56
CA ASN A 143 1.17 29.08 -12.12
C ASN A 143 -0.07 29.72 -11.51
N LEU A 144 -0.94 28.90 -10.92
CA LEU A 144 -2.24 29.35 -10.40
C LEU A 144 -2.15 30.17 -9.10
N GLY A 145 -0.98 30.29 -8.50
CA GLY A 145 -0.69 31.19 -7.38
C GLY A 145 -1.37 30.80 -6.06
N VAL A 146 -2.70 30.70 -6.06
CA VAL A 146 -3.50 30.42 -4.85
C VAL A 146 -4.04 29.00 -4.90
N PRO A 147 -3.67 28.13 -3.95
CA PRO A 147 -4.25 26.80 -3.84
C PRO A 147 -5.72 26.88 -3.40
N TYR A 148 -6.54 25.93 -3.85
CA TYR A 148 -7.88 25.81 -3.30
C TYR A 148 -7.84 25.20 -1.88
N PRO A 149 -8.82 25.50 -1.02
CA PRO A 149 -8.85 24.98 0.35
C PRO A 149 -8.92 23.44 0.38
N ARG A 150 -7.98 22.80 1.11
CA ARG A 150 -7.88 21.34 1.31
C ARG A 150 -7.78 20.96 2.79
N ASP A 151 -8.20 21.88 3.68
CA ASP A 151 -7.97 21.71 5.12
C ASP A 151 -8.67 20.48 5.69
N ARG A 152 -9.89 20.21 5.24
CA ARG A 152 -10.67 19.04 5.68
C ARG A 152 -10.04 17.75 5.18
N SER A 153 -9.69 17.68 3.89
CA SER A 153 -9.01 16.52 3.31
C SER A 153 -7.67 16.27 3.99
N ASN A 154 -6.90 17.32 4.29
CA ASN A 154 -5.62 17.20 5.00
C ASN A 154 -5.78 16.68 6.43
N ALA A 155 -6.79 17.14 7.18
CA ALA A 155 -7.07 16.67 8.52
C ALA A 155 -7.49 15.19 8.55
N VAL A 156 -8.41 14.81 7.66
CA VAL A 156 -8.87 13.41 7.54
C VAL A 156 -7.74 12.49 7.04
N ARG A 157 -6.88 12.98 6.13
CA ARG A 157 -5.70 12.26 5.67
C ARG A 157 -4.74 11.94 6.82
N ALA A 158 -4.51 12.89 7.72
CA ALA A 158 -3.65 12.67 8.89
C ALA A 158 -4.19 11.54 9.77
N THR A 159 -5.50 11.50 10.03
CA THR A 159 -6.16 10.42 10.76
C THR A 159 -6.04 9.07 10.05
N CYS A 160 -6.25 9.05 8.74
CA CYS A 160 -6.12 7.84 7.93
C CYS A 160 -4.68 7.30 7.95
N LEU A 161 -3.68 8.16 7.81
CA LEU A 161 -2.26 7.81 7.89
C LEU A 161 -1.89 7.22 9.24
N GLU A 162 -2.40 7.76 10.34
CA GLU A 162 -2.14 7.23 11.68
C GLU A 162 -2.71 5.81 11.84
N MET A 163 -3.92 5.56 11.32
CA MET A 163 -4.49 4.21 11.32
C MET A 163 -3.67 3.26 10.44
N MET A 164 -3.24 3.67 9.25
CA MET A 164 -2.38 2.86 8.38
C MET A 164 -1.06 2.48 9.06
N ARG A 165 -0.42 3.41 9.78
CA ARG A 165 0.83 3.16 10.53
C ARG A 165 0.66 2.10 11.62
N ARG A 166 -0.48 2.11 12.33
CA ARG A 166 -0.77 1.12 13.38
C ARG A 166 -0.99 -0.29 12.83
N HIS A 167 -1.33 -0.40 11.55
CA HIS A 167 -1.63 -1.68 10.88
C HIS A 167 -0.51 -2.17 9.94
N LEU A 168 0.64 -1.53 9.97
CA LEU A 168 1.90 -2.00 9.36
C LEU A 168 2.74 -2.81 10.36
#